data_eadf0a7f781771d28cb3e793d43fdb09
#
_entry.id   eadf0a7f781771d28cb3e793d43fdb09
#
_cell.length_a   1.000
_cell.length_b   1.000
_cell.length_c   1.000
_cell.angle_alpha   90.00
_cell.angle_beta   90.00
_cell.angle_gamma   90.00
#
_symmetry.space_group_name_H-M   'P 1'
#
loop_
_entity.id
_entity.type
_entity.pdbx_description
1 polymer ?
#
loop_
_entity_poly.entity_id
_entity_poly.type
_entity_poly.pdbx_seq_one_letter_code
_entity_poly.pdbx_strand_id
1 'polypeptide(L)'
;MSQYACSIIDNSIYNPALRMYVDLGEYRYGVTLAGAGKPLVCLHGFSESGYTWDGIVVPGYQLIRIDTIGHGDSDIPEDESAFSIPTMIRDLHTVISAVAGESYSLMGYSMGARLALIYALKYGSEIENLILESGSVGIESDAERQARKESDDQLALDIEDNDGHWFATKWSEISIFESQSQLSPIVHDKLFQRRAHNSPYALAATLRGSGQGVMPYVGHRLQELSMPSLYISGALDTKYTTIGEERFSNLPNCDHVIVNGAGHNVHLEKPGPFMTALADFLYKER
;
A
#
# COMPACT_ATOMS: atom_id res chain seq x y z
N MET A 1 -11.24 35.91 -24.72
CA MET A 1 -10.96 34.71 -25.51
C MET A 1 -9.47 34.45 -25.39
N SER A 2 -9.07 33.57 -24.46
CA SER A 2 -7.68 33.16 -24.30
C SER A 2 -7.63 31.67 -24.60
N GLN A 3 -6.99 31.32 -25.71
CA GLN A 3 -6.71 29.95 -26.12
C GLN A 3 -5.56 29.43 -25.27
N TYR A 4 -5.83 28.53 -24.33
CA TYR A 4 -4.79 27.69 -23.76
C TYR A 4 -4.57 26.51 -24.71
N ALA A 5 -3.49 26.59 -25.49
CA ALA A 5 -2.99 25.45 -26.25
C ALA A 5 -2.51 24.36 -25.27
N CYS A 6 -3.13 23.22 -25.34
CA CYS A 6 -2.64 22.00 -24.69
C CYS A 6 -1.37 21.58 -25.45
N SER A 7 -0.18 21.92 -24.92
CA SER A 7 1.07 21.39 -25.41
C SER A 7 1.22 19.94 -24.98
N ILE A 8 1.34 19.05 -25.95
CA ILE A 8 1.73 17.65 -25.75
C ILE A 8 3.09 17.68 -25.06
N ILE A 9 3.14 17.25 -23.80
CA ILE A 9 4.39 17.11 -23.06
C ILE A 9 5.10 15.89 -23.67
N ASP A 10 6.26 16.15 -24.25
CA ASP A 10 7.18 15.14 -24.78
C ASP A 10 7.60 14.19 -23.61
N ASN A 11 7.22 12.92 -23.72
CA ASN A 11 7.48 11.87 -22.75
C ASN A 11 8.97 11.45 -22.64
N SER A 12 9.87 12.16 -23.31
CA SER A 12 11.31 11.82 -23.35
C SER A 12 12.11 12.29 -22.12
N ILE A 13 11.48 12.96 -21.13
CA ILE A 13 12.18 13.50 -19.94
C ILE A 13 11.95 12.62 -18.70
N TYR A 14 11.17 11.55 -18.76
CA TYR A 14 11.03 10.65 -17.63
C TYR A 14 12.28 9.78 -17.49
N ASN A 15 13.05 10.07 -16.44
CA ASN A 15 14.13 9.21 -15.99
C ASN A 15 13.59 7.77 -15.85
N PRO A 16 14.16 6.77 -16.54
CA PRO A 16 13.65 5.40 -16.43
C PRO A 16 13.69 4.98 -14.95
N ALA A 17 12.68 4.24 -14.51
CA ALA A 17 12.61 3.77 -13.13
C ALA A 17 13.89 2.98 -12.80
N LEU A 18 14.62 3.42 -11.77
CA LEU A 18 15.83 2.76 -11.31
C LEU A 18 15.46 1.67 -10.30
N ARG A 19 15.84 0.44 -10.59
CA ARG A 19 15.67 -0.68 -9.70
C ARG A 19 16.93 -0.97 -8.91
N MET A 20 16.80 -1.22 -7.62
CA MET A 20 17.91 -1.52 -6.70
C MET A 20 17.47 -2.45 -5.58
N TYR A 21 18.44 -2.95 -4.83
CA TYR A 21 18.20 -3.73 -3.62
C TYR A 21 18.84 -3.05 -2.43
N VAL A 22 18.14 -3.11 -1.29
CA VAL A 22 18.71 -2.77 0.01
C VAL A 22 18.97 -4.07 0.77
N ASP A 23 20.23 -4.33 1.05
CA ASP A 23 20.70 -5.57 1.71
C ASP A 23 20.66 -5.36 3.23
N LEU A 24 19.95 -6.24 3.95
CA LEU A 24 19.87 -6.27 5.40
C LEU A 24 20.75 -7.36 6.03
N GLY A 25 21.61 -8.01 5.22
CA GLY A 25 22.53 -9.06 5.62
C GLY A 25 21.95 -10.47 5.47
N GLU A 26 20.74 -10.73 5.94
CA GLU A 26 20.07 -12.03 5.83
C GLU A 26 19.21 -12.12 4.56
N TYR A 27 18.62 -11.01 4.14
CA TYR A 27 17.77 -10.90 2.96
C TYR A 27 17.73 -9.45 2.44
N ARG A 28 17.23 -9.27 1.24
CA ARG A 28 17.19 -7.97 0.54
C ARG A 28 15.77 -7.54 0.26
N TYR A 29 15.57 -6.24 0.31
CA TYR A 29 14.36 -5.58 -0.16
C TYR A 29 14.56 -5.02 -1.56
N GLY A 30 13.61 -5.31 -2.47
CA GLY A 30 13.53 -4.69 -3.78
C GLY A 30 12.97 -3.27 -3.66
N VAL A 31 13.63 -2.31 -4.31
CA VAL A 31 13.22 -0.90 -4.33
C VAL A 31 13.27 -0.37 -5.75
N THR A 32 12.23 0.35 -6.15
CA THR A 32 12.19 1.03 -7.45
C THR A 32 12.01 2.53 -7.24
N LEU A 33 12.95 3.32 -7.78
CA LEU A 33 12.89 4.78 -7.76
C LEU A 33 12.32 5.28 -9.09
N ALA A 34 11.27 6.10 -9.04
CA ALA A 34 10.63 6.69 -10.23
C ALA A 34 10.35 8.18 -10.03
N GLY A 35 10.69 8.99 -11.03
CA GLY A 35 10.59 10.44 -10.92
C GLY A 35 11.78 11.09 -10.22
N ALA A 36 11.63 12.35 -9.80
CA ALA A 36 12.66 13.12 -9.10
C ALA A 36 12.01 14.18 -8.20
N GLY A 37 12.68 14.53 -7.12
CA GLY A 37 12.22 15.54 -6.15
C GLY A 37 12.14 15.02 -4.73
N LYS A 38 11.13 15.50 -3.96
CA LYS A 38 10.93 15.06 -2.57
C LYS A 38 10.61 13.57 -2.51
N PRO A 39 11.13 12.83 -1.52
CA PRO A 39 10.86 11.41 -1.40
C PRO A 39 9.40 11.14 -1.00
N LEU A 40 8.73 10.26 -1.77
CA LEU A 40 7.43 9.68 -1.47
C LEU A 40 7.59 8.17 -1.42
N VAL A 41 7.67 7.61 -0.23
CA VAL A 41 7.76 6.17 0.00
C VAL A 41 6.39 5.54 -0.20
N CYS A 42 6.33 4.45 -0.98
CA CYS A 42 5.09 3.80 -1.38
C CYS A 42 5.11 2.31 -1.00
N LEU A 43 4.14 1.89 -0.17
CA LEU A 43 3.95 0.52 0.28
C LEU A 43 2.70 -0.09 -0.37
N HIS A 44 2.85 -1.24 -1.02
CA HIS A 44 1.79 -1.92 -1.78
C HIS A 44 0.86 -2.77 -0.89
N GLY A 45 -0.24 -3.25 -1.46
CA GLY A 45 -1.19 -4.18 -0.84
C GLY A 45 -0.71 -5.63 -0.85
N PHE A 46 -1.42 -6.51 -0.11
CA PHE A 46 -1.18 -7.95 -0.11
C PHE A 46 -1.28 -8.51 -1.53
N SER A 47 -0.39 -9.42 -1.89
CA SER A 47 -0.24 -10.05 -3.21
C SER A 47 0.14 -9.12 -4.37
N GLU A 48 0.49 -7.88 -4.07
CA GLU A 48 0.97 -6.90 -5.04
C GLU A 48 2.48 -6.65 -4.86
N SER A 49 3.01 -5.64 -5.54
CA SER A 49 4.40 -5.19 -5.43
C SER A 49 4.49 -3.71 -5.78
N GLY A 50 5.66 -3.13 -5.76
CA GLY A 50 5.89 -1.73 -6.18
C GLY A 50 5.35 -1.39 -7.57
N TYR A 51 5.10 -2.38 -8.40
CA TYR A 51 4.45 -2.19 -9.70
C TYR A 51 2.98 -1.76 -9.63
N THR A 52 2.30 -1.88 -8.46
CA THR A 52 0.94 -1.35 -8.32
C THR A 52 0.90 0.15 -8.57
N TRP A 53 1.99 0.84 -8.27
CA TRP A 53 2.16 2.28 -8.45
C TRP A 53 2.61 2.70 -9.86
N ASP A 54 2.61 1.77 -10.84
CA ASP A 54 2.91 2.10 -12.23
C ASP A 54 1.87 3.10 -12.77
N GLY A 55 2.35 4.16 -13.43
CA GLY A 55 1.49 5.21 -13.96
C GLY A 55 1.09 6.28 -12.94
N ILE A 56 1.40 6.11 -11.66
CA ILE A 56 1.26 7.18 -10.66
C ILE A 56 2.46 8.11 -10.78
N VAL A 57 2.17 9.38 -11.06
CA VAL A 57 3.16 10.44 -11.23
C VAL A 57 2.74 11.63 -10.38
N VAL A 58 3.67 12.08 -9.52
CA VAL A 58 3.49 13.28 -8.70
C VAL A 58 4.64 14.23 -9.04
N PRO A 59 4.40 15.32 -9.79
CA PRO A 59 5.45 16.26 -10.14
C PRO A 59 6.19 16.76 -8.90
N GLY A 60 7.51 16.89 -8.96
CA GLY A 60 8.32 17.31 -7.80
C GLY A 60 8.50 16.27 -6.70
N TYR A 61 8.00 15.05 -6.88
CA TYR A 61 8.23 13.92 -6.00
C TYR A 61 8.95 12.77 -6.72
N GLN A 62 9.83 12.10 -5.98
CA GLN A 62 10.39 10.81 -6.37
C GLN A 62 9.62 9.71 -5.63
N LEU A 63 8.95 8.83 -6.37
CA LEU A 63 8.29 7.66 -5.80
C LEU A 63 9.35 6.61 -5.47
N ILE A 64 9.43 6.23 -4.20
CA ILE A 64 10.29 5.18 -3.68
C ILE A 64 9.38 3.99 -3.38
N ARG A 65 9.26 3.08 -4.34
CA ARG A 65 8.35 1.94 -4.28
C ARG A 65 9.08 0.76 -3.68
N ILE A 66 8.65 0.32 -2.51
CA ILE A 66 9.29 -0.79 -1.79
C ILE A 66 8.45 -2.05 -1.99
N ASP A 67 9.06 -3.11 -2.48
CA ASP A 67 8.49 -4.44 -2.41
C ASP A 67 8.64 -4.95 -0.97
N THR A 68 7.53 -5.26 -0.30
CA THR A 68 7.59 -5.84 1.05
C THR A 68 8.18 -7.25 0.99
N ILE A 69 8.75 -7.71 2.10
CA ILE A 69 9.37 -9.03 2.15
C ILE A 69 8.43 -10.12 1.61
N GLY A 70 8.95 -11.03 0.80
CA GLY A 70 8.15 -12.08 0.16
C GLY A 70 7.31 -11.64 -1.05
N HIS A 71 7.39 -10.36 -1.46
CA HIS A 71 6.64 -9.81 -2.59
C HIS A 71 7.58 -9.20 -3.63
N GLY A 72 7.12 -9.15 -4.88
CA GLY A 72 7.85 -8.52 -5.97
C GLY A 72 9.26 -9.09 -6.13
N ASP A 73 10.28 -8.24 -6.06
CA ASP A 73 11.69 -8.63 -6.15
C ASP A 73 12.39 -8.69 -4.78
N SER A 74 11.68 -8.49 -3.68
CA SER A 74 12.24 -8.76 -2.36
C SER A 74 12.47 -10.26 -2.15
N ASP A 75 13.49 -10.60 -1.38
CA ASP A 75 13.79 -11.98 -1.07
C ASP A 75 12.66 -12.66 -0.30
N ILE A 76 12.65 -13.98 -0.29
CA ILE A 76 11.68 -14.83 0.41
C ILE A 76 12.45 -15.61 1.48
N PRO A 77 12.55 -15.10 2.72
CA PRO A 77 13.21 -15.82 3.82
C PRO A 77 12.49 -17.11 4.18
N GLU A 78 13.25 -18.13 4.57
CA GLU A 78 12.68 -19.38 5.13
C GLU A 78 12.14 -19.19 6.56
N ASP A 79 12.69 -18.21 7.30
CA ASP A 79 12.21 -17.86 8.64
C ASP A 79 10.94 -17.00 8.56
N GLU A 80 9.80 -17.57 8.90
CA GLU A 80 8.51 -16.86 8.93
C GLU A 80 8.50 -15.64 9.85
N SER A 81 9.41 -15.54 10.83
CA SER A 81 9.50 -14.37 11.71
C SER A 81 9.83 -13.07 10.95
N ALA A 82 10.43 -13.18 9.76
CA ALA A 82 10.68 -12.05 8.85
C ALA A 82 9.39 -11.37 8.38
N PHE A 83 8.28 -12.11 8.29
CA PHE A 83 6.98 -11.62 7.87
C PHE A 83 6.15 -11.01 9.01
N SER A 84 6.66 -11.04 10.25
CA SER A 84 5.94 -10.44 11.39
C SER A 84 5.94 -8.92 11.30
N ILE A 85 4.84 -8.29 11.74
CA ILE A 85 4.72 -6.82 11.74
C ILE A 85 5.91 -6.15 12.45
N PRO A 86 6.35 -6.56 13.65
CA PRO A 86 7.49 -5.92 14.31
C PRO A 86 8.77 -5.98 13.48
N THR A 87 9.05 -7.11 12.83
CA THR A 87 10.21 -7.29 11.96
C THR A 87 10.09 -6.42 10.71
N MET A 88 8.96 -6.50 10.01
CA MET A 88 8.72 -5.68 8.80
C MET A 88 8.84 -4.18 9.09
N ILE A 89 8.32 -3.69 10.21
CA ILE A 89 8.43 -2.26 10.58
C ILE A 89 9.88 -1.86 10.86
N ARG A 90 10.66 -2.70 11.52
CA ARG A 90 12.09 -2.47 11.75
C ARG A 90 12.87 -2.44 10.42
N ASP A 91 12.62 -3.41 9.57
CA ASP A 91 13.29 -3.56 8.29
C ASP A 91 12.92 -2.44 7.32
N LEU A 92 11.64 -2.09 7.24
CA LEU A 92 11.19 -0.92 6.47
C LEU A 92 11.88 0.36 6.93
N HIS A 93 12.12 0.56 8.24
CA HIS A 93 12.85 1.73 8.72
C HIS A 93 14.30 1.72 8.20
N THR A 94 14.98 0.58 8.22
CA THR A 94 16.33 0.46 7.67
C THR A 94 16.36 0.73 6.16
N VAL A 95 15.40 0.15 5.43
CA VAL A 95 15.29 0.35 3.97
C VAL A 95 14.99 1.81 3.65
N ILE A 96 13.98 2.41 4.29
CA ILE A 96 13.57 3.79 4.04
C ILE A 96 14.69 4.77 4.35
N SER A 97 15.37 4.60 5.50
CA SER A 97 16.52 5.44 5.87
C SER A 97 17.65 5.39 4.83
N ALA A 98 17.86 4.22 4.21
CA ALA A 98 18.90 4.05 3.19
C ALA A 98 18.56 4.74 1.86
N VAL A 99 17.27 4.91 1.52
CA VAL A 99 16.86 5.37 0.18
C VAL A 99 16.10 6.70 0.16
N ALA A 100 15.46 7.11 1.27
CA ALA A 100 14.65 8.32 1.36
C ALA A 100 15.30 9.43 2.22
N GLY A 101 16.30 9.09 3.04
CA GLY A 101 16.91 10.02 3.99
C GLY A 101 16.07 10.25 5.25
N GLU A 102 16.23 11.43 5.88
CA GLU A 102 15.71 11.72 7.21
C GLU A 102 14.26 12.28 7.21
N SER A 103 13.75 12.70 6.06
CA SER A 103 12.41 13.31 5.95
C SER A 103 11.76 12.95 4.63
N TYR A 104 10.56 12.39 4.68
CA TYR A 104 9.84 11.86 3.52
C TYR A 104 8.34 11.85 3.75
N SER A 105 7.57 11.77 2.66
CA SER A 105 6.17 11.42 2.71
C SER A 105 6.01 9.90 2.61
N LEU A 106 5.06 9.33 3.37
CA LEU A 106 4.79 7.89 3.40
C LEU A 106 3.38 7.60 2.90
N MET A 107 3.26 6.77 1.88
CA MET A 107 2.01 6.32 1.30
C MET A 107 1.89 4.80 1.36
N GLY A 108 0.71 4.30 1.71
CA GLY A 108 0.44 2.88 1.69
C GLY A 108 -0.97 2.57 1.20
N TYR A 109 -1.12 1.41 0.54
CA TYR A 109 -2.39 0.86 0.09
C TYR A 109 -2.72 -0.43 0.84
N SER A 110 -3.93 -0.55 1.39
CA SER A 110 -4.47 -1.76 2.03
C SER A 110 -3.53 -2.34 3.10
N MET A 111 -2.83 -3.45 2.85
CA MET A 111 -1.78 -3.97 3.74
C MET A 111 -0.67 -2.92 3.95
N GLY A 112 -0.21 -2.29 2.89
CA GLY A 112 0.79 -1.22 2.97
C GLY A 112 0.31 -0.03 3.78
N ALA A 113 -0.98 0.33 3.73
CA ALA A 113 -1.54 1.39 4.57
C ALA A 113 -1.56 1.00 6.06
N ARG A 114 -1.82 -0.27 6.38
CA ARG A 114 -1.73 -0.79 7.75
C ARG A 114 -0.30 -0.74 8.29
N LEU A 115 0.66 -1.16 7.46
CA LEU A 115 2.09 -1.07 7.79
C LEU A 115 2.54 0.39 7.93
N ALA A 116 2.12 1.28 7.02
CA ALA A 116 2.43 2.71 7.09
C ALA A 116 1.88 3.37 8.37
N LEU A 117 0.67 3.00 8.80
CA LEU A 117 0.06 3.49 10.04
C LEU A 117 0.86 3.04 11.27
N ILE A 118 1.21 1.76 11.37
CA ILE A 118 2.01 1.22 12.47
C ILE A 118 3.42 1.83 12.46
N TYR A 119 4.00 1.99 11.28
CA TYR A 119 5.29 2.64 11.09
C TYR A 119 5.26 4.09 11.59
N ALA A 120 4.23 4.85 11.21
CA ALA A 120 4.08 6.24 11.63
C ALA A 120 3.94 6.40 13.15
N LEU A 121 3.28 5.47 13.84
CA LEU A 121 3.21 5.43 15.30
C LEU A 121 4.55 5.19 15.99
N LYS A 122 5.55 4.70 15.26
CA LYS A 122 6.89 4.42 15.80
C LYS A 122 7.93 5.44 15.33
N TYR A 123 7.85 5.90 14.09
CA TYR A 123 8.85 6.75 13.43
C TYR A 123 8.23 8.04 12.86
N GLY A 124 7.14 8.52 13.45
CA GLY A 124 6.36 9.63 12.92
C GLY A 124 7.11 10.96 12.78
N SER A 125 8.20 11.17 13.56
CA SER A 125 9.01 12.39 13.47
C SER A 125 9.77 12.55 12.14
N GLU A 126 9.91 11.48 11.36
CA GLU A 126 10.57 11.46 10.06
C GLU A 126 9.58 11.69 8.90
N ILE A 127 8.26 11.65 9.19
CA ILE A 127 7.20 11.65 8.18
C ILE A 127 6.63 13.06 8.01
N GLU A 128 6.82 13.66 6.82
CA GLU A 128 6.22 14.94 6.46
C GLU A 128 4.72 14.84 6.21
N ASN A 129 4.28 13.81 5.50
CA ASN A 129 2.89 13.56 5.16
C ASN A 129 2.61 12.05 5.20
N LEU A 130 1.44 11.66 5.74
CA LEU A 130 0.98 10.28 5.77
C LEU A 130 -0.23 10.09 4.84
N ILE A 131 -0.14 9.21 3.86
CA ILE A 131 -1.20 8.92 2.91
C ILE A 131 -1.61 7.45 3.05
N LEU A 132 -2.88 7.21 3.34
CA LEU A 132 -3.44 5.89 3.61
C LEU A 132 -4.59 5.61 2.64
N GLU A 133 -4.42 4.67 1.72
CA GLU A 133 -5.45 4.24 0.81
C GLU A 133 -6.07 2.93 1.30
N SER A 134 -7.37 2.93 1.56
CA SER A 134 -8.16 1.75 1.94
C SER A 134 -7.51 0.94 3.08
N GLY A 135 -6.94 1.63 4.08
CA GLY A 135 -6.32 1.04 5.25
C GLY A 135 -7.28 0.84 6.41
N SER A 136 -6.87 0.09 7.43
CA SER A 136 -7.60 -0.06 8.68
C SER A 136 -6.72 0.19 9.89
N VAL A 137 -7.35 0.43 11.03
CA VAL A 137 -6.69 0.62 12.34
C VAL A 137 -6.51 -0.68 13.12
N GLY A 138 -6.74 -1.82 12.47
CA GLY A 138 -6.84 -3.14 13.10
C GLY A 138 -8.26 -3.44 13.59
N ILE A 139 -8.45 -4.62 14.15
CA ILE A 139 -9.73 -5.11 14.67
C ILE A 139 -9.76 -4.92 16.18
N GLU A 140 -10.72 -4.13 16.68
CA GLU A 140 -10.83 -3.76 18.10
C GLU A 140 -11.27 -4.94 18.97
N SER A 141 -12.30 -5.66 18.54
CA SER A 141 -12.83 -6.82 19.25
C SER A 141 -11.85 -8.00 19.21
N ASP A 142 -11.46 -8.50 20.37
CA ASP A 142 -10.58 -9.68 20.46
C ASP A 142 -11.21 -10.92 19.80
N ALA A 143 -12.52 -11.12 19.95
CA ALA A 143 -13.24 -12.23 19.35
C ALA A 143 -13.26 -12.13 17.81
N GLU A 144 -13.50 -10.93 17.25
CA GLU A 144 -13.47 -10.71 15.81
C GLU A 144 -12.06 -10.84 15.25
N ARG A 145 -11.05 -10.36 15.99
CA ARG A 145 -9.65 -10.47 15.59
C ARG A 145 -9.22 -11.93 15.58
N GLN A 146 -9.64 -12.72 16.57
CA GLN A 146 -9.36 -14.16 16.62
C GLN A 146 -10.05 -14.88 15.45
N ALA A 147 -11.32 -14.61 15.20
CA ALA A 147 -12.05 -15.20 14.06
C ALA A 147 -11.40 -14.83 12.72
N ARG A 148 -10.92 -13.57 12.60
CA ARG A 148 -10.16 -13.16 11.41
C ARG A 148 -8.82 -13.87 11.30
N LYS A 149 -8.11 -14.09 12.41
CA LYS A 149 -6.85 -14.86 12.42
C LYS A 149 -7.09 -16.30 11.95
N GLU A 150 -8.12 -16.94 12.45
CA GLU A 150 -8.49 -18.31 12.04
C GLU A 150 -8.82 -18.36 10.53
N SER A 151 -9.51 -17.35 10.00
CA SER A 151 -9.78 -17.24 8.57
C SER A 151 -8.51 -16.98 7.74
N ASP A 152 -7.59 -16.14 8.24
CA ASP A 152 -6.31 -15.88 7.57
C ASP A 152 -5.42 -17.16 7.60
N ASP A 153 -5.39 -17.88 8.71
CA ASP A 153 -4.65 -19.14 8.84
C ASP A 153 -5.20 -20.23 7.89
N GLN A 154 -6.53 -20.35 7.76
CA GLN A 154 -7.14 -21.28 6.82
C GLN A 154 -6.82 -20.93 5.37
N LEU A 155 -6.91 -19.65 5.02
CA LEU A 155 -6.53 -19.19 3.69
C LEU A 155 -5.04 -19.46 3.40
N ALA A 156 -4.17 -19.30 4.41
CA ALA A 156 -2.75 -19.62 4.28
C ALA A 156 -2.53 -21.11 3.96
N LEU A 157 -3.23 -22.02 4.63
CA LEU A 157 -3.20 -23.45 4.33
C LEU A 157 -3.70 -23.74 2.91
N ASP A 158 -4.83 -23.15 2.52
CA ASP A 158 -5.38 -23.33 1.18
C ASP A 158 -4.41 -22.85 0.10
N ILE A 159 -3.66 -21.76 0.35
CA ILE A 159 -2.64 -21.24 -0.55
C ILE A 159 -1.46 -22.20 -0.66
N GLU A 160 -0.98 -22.76 0.45
CA GLU A 160 0.15 -23.70 0.48
C GLU A 160 -0.17 -25.02 -0.22
N ASP A 161 -1.42 -25.45 -0.17
CA ASP A 161 -1.90 -26.67 -0.84
C ASP A 161 -2.10 -26.48 -2.36
N ASN A 162 -1.99 -25.24 -2.86
CA ASN A 162 -2.24 -24.87 -4.24
C ASN A 162 -1.10 -24.00 -4.83
N ASP A 163 -1.28 -23.59 -6.08
CA ASP A 163 -0.31 -22.73 -6.79
C ASP A 163 -0.77 -21.25 -6.86
N GLY A 164 0.12 -20.40 -7.35
CA GLY A 164 -0.17 -18.99 -7.53
C GLY A 164 -1.33 -18.70 -8.49
N HIS A 165 -1.59 -19.58 -9.45
CA HIS A 165 -2.71 -19.46 -10.37
C HIS A 165 -4.06 -19.68 -9.68
N TRP A 166 -4.14 -20.70 -8.83
CA TRP A 166 -5.29 -20.94 -7.96
C TRP A 166 -5.55 -19.73 -7.07
N PHE A 167 -4.48 -19.25 -6.41
CA PHE A 167 -4.58 -18.05 -5.57
C PHE A 167 -5.11 -16.84 -6.34
N ALA A 168 -4.52 -16.52 -7.51
CA ALA A 168 -4.94 -15.38 -8.32
C ALA A 168 -6.41 -15.47 -8.72
N THR A 169 -6.90 -16.68 -9.05
CA THR A 169 -8.31 -16.92 -9.36
C THR A 169 -9.18 -16.63 -8.15
N LYS A 170 -8.90 -17.28 -7.02
CA LYS A 170 -9.68 -17.11 -5.78
C LYS A 170 -9.64 -15.69 -5.23
N TRP A 171 -8.47 -15.05 -5.27
CA TRP A 171 -8.30 -13.68 -4.79
C TRP A 171 -9.03 -12.64 -5.65
N SER A 172 -9.17 -12.92 -6.94
CA SER A 172 -9.92 -12.04 -7.85
C SER A 172 -11.45 -12.16 -7.70
N GLU A 173 -11.94 -13.24 -7.10
CA GLU A 173 -13.37 -13.51 -6.91
C GLU A 173 -13.91 -12.92 -5.57
N ILE A 174 -13.05 -12.47 -4.65
CA ILE A 174 -13.52 -11.93 -3.37
C ILE A 174 -14.25 -10.60 -3.58
N SER A 175 -15.32 -10.39 -2.82
CA SER A 175 -16.25 -9.27 -3.01
C SER A 175 -15.61 -7.88 -2.96
N ILE A 176 -14.52 -7.73 -2.20
CA ILE A 176 -13.79 -6.46 -2.10
C ILE A 176 -13.20 -5.98 -3.45
N PHE A 177 -13.01 -6.89 -4.40
CA PHE A 177 -12.49 -6.61 -5.75
C PHE A 177 -13.56 -6.69 -6.85
N GLU A 178 -14.84 -6.77 -6.51
CA GLU A 178 -15.94 -6.84 -7.49
C GLU A 178 -15.90 -5.68 -8.50
N SER A 179 -15.55 -4.48 -8.04
CA SER A 179 -15.39 -3.28 -8.87
C SER A 179 -14.30 -3.41 -9.94
N GLN A 180 -13.30 -4.28 -9.74
CA GLN A 180 -12.23 -4.53 -10.70
C GLN A 180 -12.72 -5.24 -11.96
N SER A 181 -13.92 -5.81 -11.96
CA SER A 181 -14.57 -6.33 -13.17
C SER A 181 -14.80 -5.26 -14.25
N GLN A 182 -14.75 -3.98 -13.90
CA GLN A 182 -14.85 -2.84 -14.80
C GLN A 182 -13.52 -2.42 -15.43
N LEU A 183 -12.40 -3.02 -15.01
CA LEU A 183 -11.07 -2.72 -15.55
C LEU A 183 -10.99 -3.23 -17.01
N SER A 184 -10.13 -2.58 -17.80
CA SER A 184 -9.87 -3.07 -19.15
C SER A 184 -9.27 -4.48 -19.12
N PRO A 185 -9.53 -5.34 -20.12
CA PRO A 185 -8.98 -6.70 -20.16
C PRO A 185 -7.45 -6.74 -19.99
N ILE A 186 -6.74 -5.76 -20.52
CA ILE A 186 -5.27 -5.67 -20.42
C ILE A 186 -4.84 -5.42 -18.96
N VAL A 187 -5.53 -4.54 -18.25
CA VAL A 187 -5.22 -4.24 -16.84
C VAL A 187 -5.58 -5.43 -15.96
N HIS A 188 -6.73 -6.04 -16.22
CA HIS A 188 -7.18 -7.23 -15.51
C HIS A 188 -6.20 -8.40 -15.67
N ASP A 189 -5.74 -8.68 -16.90
CA ASP A 189 -4.75 -9.73 -17.15
C ASP A 189 -3.42 -9.45 -16.44
N LYS A 190 -2.89 -8.22 -16.53
CA LYS A 190 -1.68 -7.84 -15.82
C LYS A 190 -1.79 -8.04 -14.32
N LEU A 191 -2.91 -7.65 -13.72
CA LEU A 191 -3.16 -7.83 -12.29
C LEU A 191 -3.22 -9.30 -11.92
N PHE A 192 -3.91 -10.12 -12.71
CA PHE A 192 -3.98 -11.56 -12.54
C PHE A 192 -2.60 -12.21 -12.61
N GLN A 193 -1.81 -11.89 -13.64
CA GLN A 193 -0.45 -12.43 -13.80
C GLN A 193 0.47 -12.06 -12.64
N ARG A 194 0.39 -10.81 -12.15
CA ARG A 194 1.15 -10.38 -10.97
C ARG A 194 0.76 -11.18 -9.72
N ARG A 195 -0.53 -11.40 -9.50
CA ARG A 195 -1.03 -12.22 -8.38
C ARG A 195 -0.57 -13.68 -8.49
N ALA A 196 -0.66 -14.24 -9.70
CA ALA A 196 -0.27 -15.63 -9.97
C ALA A 196 1.25 -15.88 -9.84
N HIS A 197 2.06 -14.82 -9.96
CA HIS A 197 3.52 -14.93 -9.86
C HIS A 197 4.04 -14.97 -8.40
N ASN A 198 3.19 -14.65 -7.42
CA ASN A 198 3.61 -14.70 -6.03
C ASN A 198 3.92 -16.15 -5.57
N SER A 199 4.88 -16.27 -4.67
CA SER A 199 5.17 -17.53 -3.99
C SER A 199 4.02 -17.88 -3.03
N PRO A 200 3.41 -19.08 -3.13
CA PRO A 200 2.41 -19.54 -2.17
C PRO A 200 2.91 -19.49 -0.72
N TYR A 201 4.14 -19.93 -0.47
CA TYR A 201 4.77 -19.85 0.84
C TYR A 201 4.84 -18.41 1.38
N ALA A 202 5.30 -17.46 0.55
CA ALA A 202 5.44 -16.07 0.98
C ALA A 202 4.08 -15.41 1.26
N LEU A 203 3.05 -15.73 0.47
CA LEU A 203 1.68 -15.26 0.72
C LEU A 203 1.13 -15.83 2.03
N ALA A 204 1.31 -17.13 2.28
CA ALA A 204 0.87 -17.79 3.51
C ALA A 204 1.60 -17.21 4.74
N ALA A 205 2.93 -17.08 4.67
CA ALA A 205 3.74 -16.47 5.73
C ALA A 205 3.33 -15.01 6.01
N THR A 206 2.99 -14.25 4.97
CA THR A 206 2.49 -12.87 5.11
C THR A 206 1.13 -12.84 5.85
N LEU A 207 0.20 -13.75 5.52
CA LEU A 207 -1.09 -13.83 6.23
C LEU A 207 -0.89 -14.15 7.71
N ARG A 208 -0.03 -15.11 8.03
CA ARG A 208 0.26 -15.52 9.42
C ARG A 208 1.00 -14.42 10.19
N GLY A 209 1.96 -13.73 9.56
CA GLY A 209 2.85 -12.76 10.23
C GLY A 209 2.32 -11.33 10.26
N SER A 210 1.56 -10.91 9.24
CA SER A 210 1.09 -9.51 9.08
C SER A 210 -0.33 -9.37 8.52
N GLY A 211 -1.13 -10.46 8.55
CA GLY A 211 -2.55 -10.44 8.23
C GLY A 211 -3.35 -9.52 9.16
N GLN A 212 -4.62 -9.28 8.84
CA GLN A 212 -5.48 -8.44 9.69
C GLN A 212 -5.78 -9.07 11.06
N GLY A 213 -5.77 -10.41 11.12
CA GLY A 213 -6.03 -11.15 12.35
C GLY A 213 -4.89 -11.05 13.38
N VAL A 214 -3.67 -10.75 12.95
CA VAL A 214 -2.50 -10.54 13.84
C VAL A 214 -2.12 -9.08 14.01
N MET A 215 -2.72 -8.18 13.23
CA MET A 215 -2.48 -6.74 13.37
C MET A 215 -2.98 -6.24 14.74
N PRO A 216 -2.17 -5.51 15.51
CA PRO A 216 -2.64 -4.87 16.73
C PRO A 216 -3.69 -3.79 16.39
N TYR A 217 -4.71 -3.67 17.24
CA TYR A 217 -5.63 -2.54 17.15
C TYR A 217 -4.93 -1.25 17.62
N VAL A 218 -4.85 -0.26 16.74
CA VAL A 218 -4.17 1.01 17.01
C VAL A 218 -5.11 2.22 16.96
N GLY A 219 -6.42 2.00 16.86
CA GLY A 219 -7.40 3.09 16.77
C GLY A 219 -7.34 4.08 17.93
N HIS A 220 -7.02 3.63 19.14
CA HIS A 220 -6.86 4.46 20.34
C HIS A 220 -5.59 5.32 20.34
N ARG A 221 -4.66 5.06 19.41
CA ARG A 221 -3.37 5.76 19.30
C ARG A 221 -3.33 6.80 18.18
N LEU A 222 -4.39 6.96 17.40
CA LEU A 222 -4.41 7.89 16.26
C LEU A 222 -4.09 9.34 16.66
N GLN A 223 -4.44 9.74 17.88
CA GLN A 223 -4.16 11.07 18.42
C GLN A 223 -2.64 11.33 18.65
N GLU A 224 -1.80 10.30 18.60
CA GLU A 224 -0.33 10.45 18.72
C GLU A 224 0.29 10.96 17.40
N LEU A 225 -0.44 10.84 16.28
CA LEU A 225 0.03 11.23 14.96
C LEU A 225 -0.32 12.71 14.70
N SER A 226 0.70 13.53 14.53
CA SER A 226 0.53 14.98 14.33
C SER A 226 0.82 15.45 12.90
N MET A 227 1.44 14.60 12.07
CA MET A 227 1.71 14.95 10.68
C MET A 227 0.43 15.11 9.88
N PRO A 228 0.42 15.99 8.87
CA PRO A 228 -0.65 16.06 7.89
C PRO A 228 -0.94 14.69 7.29
N SER A 229 -2.21 14.29 7.22
CA SER A 229 -2.60 12.98 6.79
C SER A 229 -3.73 13.05 5.74
N LEU A 230 -3.72 12.10 4.82
CA LEU A 230 -4.77 11.91 3.83
C LEU A 230 -5.24 10.45 3.89
N TYR A 231 -6.54 10.24 4.09
CA TYR A 231 -7.15 8.95 3.89
C TYR A 231 -7.94 8.95 2.57
N ILE A 232 -7.72 7.95 1.73
CA ILE A 232 -8.40 7.80 0.43
C ILE A 232 -9.16 6.48 0.44
N SER A 233 -10.45 6.51 0.06
CA SER A 233 -11.27 5.33 -0.14
C SER A 233 -12.12 5.44 -1.40
N GLY A 234 -12.53 4.29 -1.94
CA GLY A 234 -13.45 4.25 -3.07
C GLY A 234 -14.91 4.15 -2.60
N ALA A 235 -15.80 4.90 -3.23
CA ALA A 235 -17.23 4.92 -2.87
C ALA A 235 -17.92 3.55 -3.01
N LEU A 236 -17.38 2.63 -3.80
CA LEU A 236 -17.88 1.26 -3.95
C LEU A 236 -17.36 0.32 -2.85
N ASP A 237 -16.32 0.70 -2.12
CA ASP A 237 -15.82 -0.02 -0.95
C ASP A 237 -16.42 0.58 0.34
N THR A 238 -17.66 0.22 0.59
CA THR A 238 -18.42 0.73 1.76
C THR A 238 -17.69 0.48 3.08
N LYS A 239 -17.03 -0.69 3.21
CA LYS A 239 -16.32 -1.05 4.44
C LYS A 239 -15.20 -0.05 4.76
N TYR A 240 -14.32 0.23 3.79
CA TYR A 240 -13.18 1.11 4.04
C TYR A 240 -13.55 2.58 4.01
N THR A 241 -14.63 2.96 3.31
CA THR A 241 -15.21 4.30 3.42
C THR A 241 -15.75 4.55 4.83
N THR A 242 -16.53 3.61 5.39
CA THR A 242 -17.00 3.70 6.79
C THR A 242 -15.84 3.75 7.78
N ILE A 243 -14.77 2.95 7.59
CA ILE A 243 -13.56 3.03 8.42
C ILE A 243 -12.95 4.44 8.36
N GLY A 244 -12.89 5.05 7.17
CA GLY A 244 -12.42 6.41 6.98
C GLY A 244 -13.24 7.42 7.78
N GLU A 245 -14.56 7.36 7.67
CA GLU A 245 -15.49 8.25 8.34
C GLU A 245 -15.49 8.09 9.87
N GLU A 246 -15.46 6.85 10.37
CA GLU A 246 -15.59 6.57 11.80
C GLU A 246 -14.26 6.56 12.57
N ARG A 247 -13.18 6.12 11.94
CA ARG A 247 -11.90 5.91 12.63
C ARG A 247 -10.87 6.96 12.28
N PHE A 248 -10.65 7.23 10.98
CA PHE A 248 -9.63 8.19 10.56
C PHE A 248 -10.08 9.64 10.74
N SER A 249 -11.38 9.93 10.95
CA SER A 249 -11.86 11.21 11.44
C SER A 249 -11.29 11.59 12.82
N ASN A 250 -10.79 10.62 13.59
CA ASN A 250 -10.11 10.86 14.87
C ASN A 250 -8.62 11.11 14.74
N LEU A 251 -8.06 10.99 13.55
CA LEU A 251 -6.66 11.32 13.27
C LEU A 251 -6.53 12.85 13.12
N PRO A 252 -5.73 13.52 13.96
CA PRO A 252 -5.52 14.96 13.82
C PRO A 252 -4.98 15.30 12.42
N ASN A 253 -5.43 16.44 11.86
CA ASN A 253 -4.97 16.92 10.54
C ASN A 253 -5.17 15.92 9.39
N CYS A 254 -6.23 15.11 9.43
CA CYS A 254 -6.55 14.15 8.38
C CYS A 254 -7.66 14.65 7.47
N ASP A 255 -7.37 14.77 6.19
CA ASP A 255 -8.35 14.92 5.13
C ASP A 255 -8.83 13.52 4.68
N HIS A 256 -10.14 13.32 4.46
CA HIS A 256 -10.70 12.09 3.88
C HIS A 256 -11.30 12.38 2.51
N VAL A 257 -10.81 11.69 1.47
CA VAL A 257 -11.31 11.78 0.10
C VAL A 257 -11.96 10.47 -0.31
N ILE A 258 -13.24 10.53 -0.66
CA ILE A 258 -14.01 9.39 -1.19
C ILE A 258 -14.07 9.51 -2.72
N VAL A 259 -13.47 8.57 -3.45
CA VAL A 259 -13.41 8.60 -4.91
C VAL A 259 -14.61 7.86 -5.50
N ASN A 260 -15.46 8.60 -6.21
CA ASN A 260 -16.64 8.04 -6.86
C ASN A 260 -16.26 7.03 -7.95
N GLY A 261 -16.97 5.88 -7.95
CA GLY A 261 -16.81 4.82 -8.93
C GLY A 261 -15.53 4.00 -8.79
N ALA A 262 -14.79 4.18 -7.69
CA ALA A 262 -13.69 3.32 -7.29
C ALA A 262 -14.13 2.35 -6.20
N GLY A 263 -13.55 1.14 -6.19
CA GLY A 263 -13.63 0.19 -5.08
C GLY A 263 -12.38 0.27 -4.20
N HIS A 264 -11.88 -0.91 -3.80
CA HIS A 264 -10.80 -1.03 -2.82
C HIS A 264 -9.44 -0.51 -3.30
N ASN A 265 -9.14 -0.66 -4.60
CA ASN A 265 -7.87 -0.21 -5.19
C ASN A 265 -8.11 1.07 -6.00
N VAL A 266 -8.15 2.20 -5.31
CA VAL A 266 -8.52 3.50 -5.90
C VAL A 266 -7.50 3.94 -6.95
N HIS A 267 -6.20 3.80 -6.67
CA HIS A 267 -5.13 4.21 -7.59
C HIS A 267 -5.12 3.40 -8.90
N LEU A 268 -5.57 2.15 -8.86
CA LEU A 268 -5.71 1.29 -10.04
C LEU A 268 -7.01 1.55 -10.79
N GLU A 269 -8.13 1.66 -10.07
CA GLU A 269 -9.47 1.75 -10.64
C GLU A 269 -9.79 3.15 -11.17
N LYS A 270 -9.30 4.18 -10.51
CA LYS A 270 -9.51 5.60 -10.84
C LYS A 270 -8.23 6.42 -10.68
N PRO A 271 -7.18 6.14 -11.49
CA PRO A 271 -5.87 6.79 -11.32
C PRO A 271 -5.91 8.31 -11.43
N GLY A 272 -6.74 8.88 -12.31
CA GLY A 272 -6.86 10.33 -12.46
C GLY A 272 -7.36 11.01 -11.18
N PRO A 273 -8.57 10.69 -10.68
CA PRO A 273 -9.07 11.19 -9.39
C PRO A 273 -8.12 10.92 -8.21
N PHE A 274 -7.47 9.76 -8.17
CA PHE A 274 -6.49 9.45 -7.13
C PHE A 274 -5.30 10.44 -7.17
N MET A 275 -4.70 10.63 -8.35
CA MET A 275 -3.59 11.57 -8.52
C MET A 275 -4.00 13.01 -8.21
N THR A 276 -5.22 13.43 -8.54
CA THR A 276 -5.74 14.75 -8.18
C THR A 276 -5.80 14.90 -6.65
N ALA A 277 -6.43 13.96 -5.95
CA ALA A 277 -6.51 14.00 -4.48
C ALA A 277 -5.12 14.02 -3.82
N LEU A 278 -4.20 13.24 -4.35
CA LEU A 278 -2.81 13.18 -3.86
C LEU A 278 -2.07 14.50 -4.10
N ALA A 279 -2.22 15.09 -5.29
CA ALA A 279 -1.60 16.36 -5.63
C ALA A 279 -2.17 17.52 -4.80
N ASP A 280 -3.49 17.62 -4.70
CA ASP A 280 -4.18 18.66 -3.90
C ASP A 280 -3.72 18.61 -2.43
N PHE A 281 -3.50 17.41 -1.92
CA PHE A 281 -3.01 17.22 -0.55
C PHE A 281 -1.52 17.60 -0.41
N LEU A 282 -0.65 17.10 -1.29
CA LEU A 282 0.81 17.28 -1.18
C LEU A 282 1.29 18.70 -1.51
N TYR A 283 0.52 19.44 -2.33
CA TYR A 283 0.86 20.84 -2.68
C TYR A 283 0.11 21.88 -1.84
N LYS A 284 -0.74 21.43 -0.91
CA LYS A 284 -1.45 22.34 0.02
C LYS A 284 -0.41 23.14 0.81
N GLU A 285 -0.42 24.47 0.66
CA GLU A 285 0.40 25.36 1.48
C GLU A 285 -0.04 25.22 2.96
N ARG A 286 0.91 24.95 3.84
CA ARG A 286 0.65 24.72 5.27
C ARG A 286 1.61 25.51 6.13
#